data_85613327033c0e9d69b18a5859f5f5a2
#
_entry.id   85613327033c0e9d69b18a5859f5f5a2
#
_cell.length_a   1.000
_cell.length_b   1.000
_cell.length_c   1.000
_cell.angle_alpha   90.00
_cell.angle_beta   90.00
_cell.angle_gamma   90.00
#
_symmetry.space_group_name_H-M   'P 1'
#
loop_
_entity.id
_entity.type
_entity.pdbx_description
1 polymer ?
#
loop_
_entity_poly.entity_id
_entity_poly.type
_entity_poly.pdbx_seq_one_letter_code
_entity_poly.pdbx_strand_id
1 'polypeptide(L)'
;MREAGDQASDAEVRRAMDICVDNANRAIFNAANSNPQYAGMGTTLVVGVFRDDRLLLGHVGDSRCYRLRAGKLLQITRDHSLLQEQIDAGLITPEQAAFSANKNLVTRAVGVEDSVTLETHHHDVELGDVFLMCSDGLSDMLDDTTIAQVLQVHDSLETSSRALIAAANDAGGKDNISVILARASGGAGTLAWSWWPFKR
;
A
#
# COMPACT_ATOMS: atom_id res chain seq x y z
N MET A 1 -24.99 17.95 -23.44
CA MET A 1 -23.56 18.35 -23.33
C MET A 1 -23.23 18.37 -21.84
N ARG A 2 -22.56 17.35 -21.31
CA ARG A 2 -21.96 17.44 -19.97
C ARG A 2 -20.65 18.20 -20.17
N GLU A 3 -20.51 19.33 -19.50
CA GLU A 3 -19.24 20.05 -19.43
C GLU A 3 -18.18 19.07 -18.93
N ALA A 4 -17.11 18.90 -19.71
CA ALA A 4 -15.89 18.25 -19.25
C ALA A 4 -15.33 19.17 -18.15
N GLY A 5 -15.69 18.89 -16.90
CA GLY A 5 -15.09 19.55 -15.76
C GLY A 5 -13.60 19.31 -15.83
N ASP A 6 -12.86 20.37 -15.63
CA ASP A 6 -11.40 20.46 -15.62
C ASP A 6 -10.84 19.44 -14.61
N GLN A 7 -10.55 18.22 -15.08
CA GLN A 7 -9.96 17.20 -14.21
C GLN A 7 -8.50 17.58 -13.99
N ALA A 8 -8.10 17.73 -12.72
CA ALA A 8 -6.72 18.02 -12.36
C ALA A 8 -5.75 17.10 -13.10
N SER A 9 -4.65 17.62 -13.61
CA SER A 9 -3.61 16.82 -14.29
C SER A 9 -2.94 15.86 -13.30
N ASP A 10 -2.26 14.82 -13.79
CA ASP A 10 -1.49 13.90 -12.93
C ASP A 10 -0.42 14.63 -12.12
N ALA A 11 0.17 15.69 -12.69
CA ALA A 11 1.14 16.53 -11.98
C ALA A 11 0.50 17.30 -10.81
N GLU A 12 -0.72 17.80 -10.98
CA GLU A 12 -1.46 18.47 -9.90
C GLU A 12 -1.88 17.52 -8.81
N VAL A 13 -2.33 16.31 -9.16
CA VAL A 13 -2.66 15.26 -8.18
C VAL A 13 -1.42 14.85 -7.40
N ARG A 14 -0.30 14.58 -8.07
CA ARG A 14 0.97 14.27 -7.42
C ARG A 14 1.40 15.39 -6.47
N ARG A 15 1.36 16.65 -6.92
CA ARG A 15 1.70 17.80 -6.07
C ARG A 15 0.78 17.89 -4.85
N ALA A 16 -0.51 17.63 -5.01
CA ALA A 16 -1.45 17.60 -3.88
C ALA A 16 -1.11 16.49 -2.89
N MET A 17 -0.76 15.29 -3.37
CA MET A 17 -0.30 14.19 -2.52
C MET A 17 0.96 14.58 -1.74
N ASP A 18 1.97 15.14 -2.41
CA ASP A 18 3.22 15.59 -1.77
C ASP A 18 2.93 16.61 -0.66
N ILE A 19 2.09 17.62 -0.92
CA ILE A 19 1.71 18.65 0.07
C ILE A 19 0.97 18.01 1.26
N CYS A 20 0.05 17.10 1.02
CA CYS A 20 -0.69 16.43 2.09
C CYS A 20 0.22 15.60 2.97
N VAL A 21 1.17 14.86 2.37
CA VAL A 21 2.12 14.02 3.10
C VAL A 21 3.11 14.87 3.90
N ASP A 22 3.63 15.97 3.32
CA ASP A 22 4.51 16.91 4.03
C ASP A 22 3.80 17.54 5.25
N ASN A 23 2.54 17.95 5.09
CA ASN A 23 1.74 18.48 6.21
C ASN A 23 1.50 17.42 7.29
N ALA A 24 1.17 16.17 6.91
CA ALA A 24 0.99 15.08 7.85
C ALA A 24 2.31 14.76 8.59
N ASN A 25 3.43 14.71 7.85
CA ASN A 25 4.75 14.49 8.41
C ASN A 25 5.09 15.52 9.48
N ARG A 26 4.94 16.81 9.14
CA ARG A 26 5.21 17.90 10.09
C ARG A 26 4.30 17.84 11.32
N ALA A 27 3.04 17.51 11.15
CA ALA A 27 2.09 17.41 12.27
C ALA A 27 2.51 16.30 13.25
N ILE A 28 2.85 15.10 12.74
CA ILE A 28 3.30 13.97 13.55
C ILE A 28 4.65 14.25 14.19
N PHE A 29 5.62 14.74 13.40
CA PHE A 29 6.97 15.10 13.89
C PHE A 29 6.93 16.13 15.01
N ASN A 30 6.14 17.20 14.85
CA ASN A 30 5.99 18.22 15.86
C ASN A 30 5.32 17.68 17.13
N ALA A 31 4.30 16.82 17.01
CA ALA A 31 3.65 16.19 18.15
C ALA A 31 4.62 15.27 18.90
N ALA A 32 5.41 14.46 18.18
CA ALA A 32 6.40 13.56 18.75
C ALA A 32 7.50 14.31 19.53
N ASN A 33 7.93 15.47 19.01
CA ASN A 33 8.98 16.29 19.65
C ASN A 33 8.45 17.20 20.77
N SER A 34 7.15 17.51 20.77
CA SER A 34 6.54 18.38 21.78
C SER A 34 6.07 17.63 23.03
N ASN A 35 5.85 16.31 22.95
CA ASN A 35 5.35 15.51 24.06
C ASN A 35 6.19 14.23 24.20
N PRO A 36 6.91 14.05 25.34
CA PRO A 36 7.69 12.83 25.58
C PRO A 36 6.92 11.51 25.48
N GLN A 37 5.59 11.54 25.70
CA GLN A 37 4.73 10.35 25.54
C GLN A 37 4.59 9.91 24.09
N TYR A 38 4.86 10.78 23.14
CA TYR A 38 4.80 10.51 21.69
C TYR A 38 6.18 10.37 21.06
N ALA A 39 7.24 10.32 21.87
CA ALA A 39 8.61 10.19 21.35
C ALA A 39 8.74 8.99 20.44
N GLY A 40 9.25 9.19 19.21
CA GLY A 40 9.39 8.16 18.20
C GLY A 40 8.08 7.79 17.46
N MET A 41 7.00 8.55 17.64
CA MET A 41 5.76 8.34 16.91
C MET A 41 5.99 8.54 15.40
N GLY A 42 5.59 7.57 14.61
CA GLY A 42 5.64 7.59 13.16
C GLY A 42 4.66 6.59 12.58
N THR A 43 4.49 6.61 11.27
CA THR A 43 3.61 5.66 10.56
C THR A 43 4.10 5.42 9.15
N THR A 44 3.73 4.28 8.57
CA THR A 44 3.82 4.04 7.15
C THR A 44 2.61 4.64 6.43
N LEU A 45 2.69 4.77 5.11
CA LEU A 45 1.60 5.25 4.28
C LEU A 45 1.61 4.52 2.93
N VAL A 46 0.44 4.07 2.51
CA VAL A 46 0.16 3.71 1.11
C VAL A 46 -1.10 4.44 0.68
N VAL A 47 -1.02 5.18 -0.41
CA VAL A 47 -2.13 5.97 -0.96
C VAL A 47 -2.25 5.76 -2.46
N GLY A 48 -3.45 5.50 -2.96
CA GLY A 48 -3.75 5.33 -4.37
C GLY A 48 -4.82 6.30 -4.84
N VAL A 49 -4.56 7.00 -5.94
CA VAL A 49 -5.54 7.83 -6.65
C VAL A 49 -5.82 7.19 -8.00
N PHE A 50 -7.02 6.63 -8.13
CA PHE A 50 -7.48 6.02 -9.36
C PHE A 50 -8.14 7.06 -10.26
N ARG A 51 -7.72 7.11 -11.51
CA ARG A 51 -8.24 8.04 -12.52
C ARG A 51 -8.28 7.33 -13.86
N ASP A 52 -9.46 7.25 -14.45
CA ASP A 52 -9.69 6.56 -15.73
C ASP A 52 -9.02 5.18 -15.73
N ASP A 53 -8.04 4.96 -16.58
CA ASP A 53 -7.26 3.74 -16.75
C ASP A 53 -5.91 3.75 -16.01
N ARG A 54 -5.74 4.61 -14.99
CA ARG A 54 -4.47 4.81 -14.27
C ARG A 54 -4.65 4.82 -12.76
N LEU A 55 -3.63 4.33 -12.09
CA LEU A 55 -3.40 4.47 -10.67
C LEU A 55 -2.14 5.31 -10.44
N LEU A 56 -2.27 6.47 -9.79
CA LEU A 56 -1.15 7.14 -9.16
C LEU A 56 -1.02 6.60 -7.74
N LEU A 57 0.03 5.82 -7.50
CA LEU A 57 0.34 5.18 -6.23
C LEU A 57 1.46 5.98 -5.54
N GLY A 58 1.27 6.28 -4.25
CA GLY A 58 2.30 6.86 -3.39
C GLY A 58 2.50 6.01 -2.15
N HIS A 59 3.75 5.89 -1.67
CA HIS A 59 4.00 5.18 -0.41
C HIS A 59 5.21 5.73 0.35
N VAL A 60 5.20 5.48 1.66
CA VAL A 60 6.31 5.67 2.62
C VAL A 60 6.27 4.51 3.60
N GLY A 61 7.38 3.79 3.74
CA GLY A 61 7.49 2.64 4.65
C GLY A 61 7.44 1.30 3.93
N ASP A 62 7.07 0.26 4.65
CA ASP A 62 7.04 -1.15 4.26
C ASP A 62 5.62 -1.74 4.13
N SER A 63 4.58 -0.92 4.33
CA SER A 63 3.23 -1.28 3.90
C SER A 63 3.19 -1.37 2.39
N ARG A 64 2.49 -2.38 1.87
CA ARG A 64 2.60 -2.78 0.46
C ARG A 64 1.33 -2.53 -0.34
N CYS A 65 1.53 -2.34 -1.63
CA CYS A 65 0.46 -2.44 -2.63
C CYS A 65 0.80 -3.53 -3.63
N TYR A 66 -0.18 -4.40 -3.90
CA TYR A 66 -0.11 -5.45 -4.90
C TYR A 66 -1.17 -5.23 -5.97
N ARG A 67 -0.89 -5.72 -7.19
CA ARG A 67 -1.86 -5.84 -8.27
C ARG A 67 -2.01 -7.30 -8.66
N LEU A 68 -3.23 -7.82 -8.63
CA LEU A 68 -3.61 -9.09 -9.22
C LEU A 68 -4.22 -8.84 -10.60
N ARG A 69 -3.57 -9.33 -11.65
CA ARG A 69 -3.99 -9.26 -13.05
C ARG A 69 -3.85 -10.62 -13.71
N ALA A 70 -4.90 -11.12 -14.36
CA ALA A 70 -4.89 -12.42 -15.04
C ALA A 70 -4.32 -13.57 -14.18
N GLY A 71 -4.67 -13.59 -12.88
CA GLY A 71 -4.22 -14.62 -11.95
C GLY A 71 -2.79 -14.43 -11.42
N LYS A 72 -2.07 -13.40 -11.85
CA LYS A 72 -0.70 -13.11 -11.39
C LYS A 72 -0.70 -11.95 -10.40
N LEU A 73 -0.23 -12.21 -9.18
CA LEU A 73 0.02 -11.18 -8.17
C LEU A 73 1.40 -10.55 -8.41
N LEU A 74 1.45 -9.23 -8.30
CA LEU A 74 2.68 -8.45 -8.41
C LEU A 74 2.70 -7.39 -7.32
N GLN A 75 3.71 -7.36 -6.46
CA GLN A 75 3.96 -6.23 -5.58
C GLN A 75 4.38 -5.02 -6.45
N ILE A 76 3.71 -3.88 -6.27
CA ILE A 76 3.93 -2.66 -7.05
C ILE A 76 4.48 -1.50 -6.20
N THR A 77 4.65 -1.69 -4.91
CA THR A 77 5.47 -0.85 -4.02
C THR A 77 6.83 -1.51 -3.80
N ARG A 78 7.81 -0.72 -3.39
CA ARG A 78 9.12 -1.22 -2.96
C ARG A 78 9.33 -0.82 -1.51
N ASP A 79 9.54 -1.80 -0.63
CA ASP A 79 9.63 -1.55 0.80
C ASP A 79 10.77 -0.59 1.15
N HIS A 80 10.50 0.44 1.95
CA HIS A 80 11.55 1.25 2.55
C HIS A 80 12.03 0.56 3.83
N SER A 81 12.81 -0.51 3.64
CA SER A 81 13.35 -1.34 4.72
C SER A 81 14.84 -1.61 4.49
N LEU A 82 15.56 -1.84 5.58
CA LEU A 82 16.99 -2.17 5.52
C LEU A 82 17.24 -3.41 4.65
N LEU A 83 16.37 -4.41 4.72
CA LEU A 83 16.49 -5.63 3.92
C LEU A 83 16.35 -5.35 2.44
N GLN A 84 15.38 -4.52 2.05
CA GLN A 84 15.19 -4.16 0.66
C GLN A 84 16.39 -3.38 0.13
N GLU A 85 16.94 -2.45 0.91
CA GLU A 85 18.15 -1.71 0.55
C GLU A 85 19.36 -2.64 0.38
N GLN A 86 19.51 -3.66 1.22
CA GLN A 86 20.58 -4.66 1.09
C GLN A 86 20.41 -5.55 -0.15
N ILE A 87 19.17 -5.94 -0.48
CA ILE A 87 18.87 -6.67 -1.73
C ILE A 87 19.24 -5.81 -2.95
N ASP A 88 18.86 -4.55 -2.93
CA ASP A 88 19.10 -3.59 -4.01
C ASP A 88 20.60 -3.33 -4.25
N ALA A 89 21.35 -3.29 -3.16
CA ALA A 89 22.80 -3.17 -3.20
C ALA A 89 23.51 -4.49 -3.57
N GLY A 90 22.77 -5.60 -3.77
CA GLY A 90 23.34 -6.92 -4.06
C GLY A 90 24.11 -7.54 -2.89
N LEU A 91 23.90 -7.05 -1.65
CA LEU A 91 24.57 -7.55 -0.46
C LEU A 91 23.97 -8.86 0.04
N ILE A 92 22.67 -9.06 -0.16
CA ILE A 92 21.95 -10.29 0.16
C ILE A 92 20.97 -10.64 -0.97
N THR A 93 20.60 -11.93 -1.09
CA THR A 93 19.53 -12.35 -2.00
C THR A 93 18.16 -12.27 -1.31
N PRO A 94 17.03 -12.23 -2.07
CA PRO A 94 15.69 -12.29 -1.49
C PRO A 94 15.49 -13.52 -0.59
N GLU A 95 16.06 -14.67 -0.95
CA GLU A 95 16.00 -15.89 -0.16
C GLU A 95 16.72 -15.73 1.20
N GLN A 96 17.86 -15.06 1.21
CA GLN A 96 18.61 -14.77 2.45
C GLN A 96 17.85 -13.77 3.32
N ALA A 97 17.21 -12.77 2.72
CA ALA A 97 16.40 -11.80 3.43
C ALA A 97 15.22 -12.47 4.18
N ALA A 98 14.62 -13.53 3.61
CA ALA A 98 13.54 -14.27 4.21
C ALA A 98 13.88 -14.86 5.60
N PHE A 99 15.14 -15.14 5.87
CA PHE A 99 15.64 -15.69 7.14
C PHE A 99 16.31 -14.65 8.04
N SER A 100 16.32 -13.38 7.66
CA SER A 100 16.97 -12.33 8.45
C SER A 100 16.18 -12.02 9.73
N ALA A 101 16.90 -11.75 10.82
CA ALA A 101 16.31 -11.27 12.07
C ALA A 101 15.84 -9.80 12.00
N ASN A 102 16.28 -9.05 10.99
CA ASN A 102 16.05 -7.60 10.85
C ASN A 102 14.90 -7.26 9.89
N LYS A 103 13.89 -8.14 9.77
CA LYS A 103 12.80 -7.97 8.81
C LYS A 103 12.03 -6.67 8.95
N ASN A 104 11.89 -6.16 10.20
CA ASN A 104 11.01 -5.04 10.53
C ASN A 104 11.76 -3.71 10.71
N LEU A 105 12.97 -3.57 10.15
CA LEU A 105 13.70 -2.31 10.21
C LEU A 105 13.30 -1.41 9.03
N VAL A 106 12.30 -0.57 9.28
CA VAL A 106 11.83 0.46 8.33
C VAL A 106 12.87 1.58 8.26
N THR A 107 13.28 1.96 7.07
CA THR A 107 14.28 3.03 6.85
C THR A 107 13.65 4.38 6.53
N ARG A 108 12.33 4.42 6.27
CA ARG A 108 11.59 5.64 6.00
C ARG A 108 10.16 5.56 6.53
N ALA A 109 9.76 6.51 7.37
CA ALA A 109 8.40 6.59 7.92
C ALA A 109 7.93 8.04 8.03
N VAL A 110 6.63 8.27 7.96
CA VAL A 110 6.01 9.59 8.12
C VAL A 110 6.07 9.99 9.60
N GLY A 111 6.59 11.18 9.90
CA GLY A 111 6.65 11.75 11.25
C GLY A 111 7.90 11.43 12.05
N VAL A 112 8.85 10.64 11.53
CA VAL A 112 10.09 10.29 12.22
C VAL A 112 11.18 11.34 11.99
N GLU A 113 11.26 11.90 10.79
CA GLU A 113 12.19 12.97 10.42
C GLU A 113 11.44 14.27 10.13
N ASP A 114 12.13 15.41 10.11
CA ASP A 114 11.55 16.73 9.83
C ASP A 114 10.96 16.85 8.43
N SER A 115 11.43 16.04 7.50
CA SER A 115 10.93 15.93 6.13
C SER A 115 10.86 14.48 5.67
N VAL A 116 9.92 14.16 4.78
CA VAL A 116 9.78 12.85 4.18
C VAL A 116 9.48 12.97 2.69
N THR A 117 10.08 12.12 1.88
CA THR A 117 9.80 12.06 0.44
C THR A 117 8.78 10.96 0.17
N LEU A 118 7.63 11.33 -0.41
CA LEU A 118 6.66 10.37 -0.93
C LEU A 118 7.21 9.75 -2.21
N GLU A 119 7.38 8.43 -2.23
CA GLU A 119 7.69 7.72 -3.46
C GLU A 119 6.42 7.51 -4.27
N THR A 120 6.41 7.94 -5.55
CA THR A 120 5.21 7.90 -6.39
C THR A 120 5.47 7.21 -7.71
N HIS A 121 4.55 6.33 -8.11
CA HIS A 121 4.57 5.60 -9.38
C HIS A 121 3.22 5.64 -10.09
N HIS A 122 3.26 5.63 -11.41
CA HIS A 122 2.07 5.44 -12.25
C HIS A 122 1.96 4.00 -12.70
N HIS A 123 0.76 3.45 -12.62
CA HIS A 123 0.45 2.11 -13.09
C HIS A 123 -0.77 2.17 -14.00
N ASP A 124 -0.69 1.49 -15.15
CA ASP A 124 -1.85 1.27 -16.00
C ASP A 124 -2.80 0.30 -15.32
N VAL A 125 -4.09 0.56 -15.47
CA VAL A 125 -5.17 -0.22 -14.89
C VAL A 125 -5.99 -0.86 -16.00
N GLU A 126 -6.22 -2.17 -15.89
CA GLU A 126 -7.05 -2.93 -16.80
C GLU A 126 -8.32 -3.43 -16.12
N LEU A 127 -9.35 -3.67 -16.91
CA LEU A 127 -10.60 -4.24 -16.43
C LEU A 127 -10.36 -5.59 -15.76
N GLY A 128 -10.84 -5.75 -14.54
CA GLY A 128 -10.67 -6.95 -13.73
C GLY A 128 -9.46 -6.94 -12.81
N ASP A 129 -8.57 -5.95 -12.92
CA ASP A 129 -7.49 -5.80 -11.94
C ASP A 129 -8.05 -5.70 -10.52
N VAL A 130 -7.38 -6.39 -9.60
CA VAL A 130 -7.59 -6.21 -8.16
C VAL A 130 -6.33 -5.65 -7.53
N PHE A 131 -6.46 -4.54 -6.83
CA PHE A 131 -5.41 -3.93 -6.04
C PHE A 131 -5.62 -4.25 -4.57
N LEU A 132 -4.55 -4.69 -3.91
CA LEU A 132 -4.50 -4.94 -2.48
C LEU A 132 -3.50 -3.97 -1.87
N MET A 133 -3.94 -3.16 -0.91
CA MET A 133 -3.06 -2.38 -0.02
C MET A 133 -3.12 -3.01 1.36
N CYS A 134 -1.98 -3.25 1.99
CA CYS A 134 -1.94 -3.90 3.29
C CYS A 134 -0.78 -3.41 4.16
N SER A 135 -0.94 -3.56 5.49
CA SER A 135 0.18 -3.45 6.43
C SER A 135 1.07 -4.70 6.37
N ASP A 136 2.26 -4.60 6.95
CA ASP A 136 3.22 -5.70 7.15
C ASP A 136 2.62 -6.90 7.90
N GLY A 137 1.67 -6.67 8.83
CA GLY A 137 0.94 -7.74 9.52
C GLY A 137 0.23 -8.73 8.59
N LEU A 138 -0.03 -8.38 7.32
CA LEU A 138 -0.48 -9.34 6.31
C LEU A 138 0.71 -10.02 5.62
N SER A 139 1.62 -9.25 5.06
CA SER A 139 2.70 -9.74 4.19
C SER A 139 3.82 -10.46 4.94
N ASP A 140 3.92 -10.27 6.25
CA ASP A 140 4.82 -11.05 7.11
C ASP A 140 4.26 -12.42 7.47
N MET A 141 2.92 -12.56 7.44
CA MET A 141 2.24 -13.81 7.78
C MET A 141 1.92 -14.66 6.56
N LEU A 142 1.65 -14.07 5.41
CA LEU A 142 1.26 -14.76 4.19
C LEU A 142 2.24 -14.47 3.06
N ASP A 143 2.67 -15.50 2.36
CA ASP A 143 3.43 -15.35 1.13
C ASP A 143 2.55 -14.90 -0.05
N ASP A 144 3.19 -14.39 -1.10
CA ASP A 144 2.50 -13.89 -2.29
C ASP A 144 1.62 -14.95 -2.97
N THR A 145 2.02 -16.23 -2.88
CA THR A 145 1.25 -17.36 -3.44
C THR A 145 -0.08 -17.52 -2.70
N THR A 146 -0.03 -17.51 -1.37
CA THR A 146 -1.22 -17.61 -0.51
C THR A 146 -2.14 -16.41 -0.71
N ILE A 147 -1.59 -15.20 -0.76
CA ILE A 147 -2.36 -13.97 -1.04
C ILE A 147 -3.06 -14.08 -2.39
N ALA A 148 -2.34 -14.50 -3.43
CA ALA A 148 -2.90 -14.68 -4.77
C ALA A 148 -4.04 -15.70 -4.79
N GLN A 149 -3.88 -16.85 -4.12
CA GLN A 149 -4.91 -17.89 -4.02
C GLN A 149 -6.18 -17.35 -3.35
N VAL A 150 -6.05 -16.68 -2.22
CA VAL A 150 -7.20 -16.11 -1.50
C VAL A 150 -7.95 -15.11 -2.36
N LEU A 151 -7.25 -14.24 -3.09
CA LEU A 151 -7.85 -13.24 -3.97
C LEU A 151 -8.56 -13.86 -5.19
N GLN A 152 -8.14 -15.04 -5.64
CA GLN A 152 -8.72 -15.72 -6.81
C GLN A 152 -9.93 -16.60 -6.47
N VAL A 153 -9.98 -17.15 -5.26
CA VAL A 153 -11.04 -18.10 -4.85
C VAL A 153 -12.36 -17.38 -4.53
N HIS A 154 -12.31 -16.13 -4.10
CA HIS A 154 -13.48 -15.40 -3.63
C HIS A 154 -14.01 -14.41 -4.66
N ASP A 155 -15.32 -14.43 -4.91
CA ASP A 155 -15.97 -13.56 -5.91
C ASP A 155 -16.13 -12.10 -5.43
N SER A 156 -16.21 -11.86 -4.11
CA SER A 156 -16.40 -10.52 -3.55
C SER A 156 -15.16 -10.00 -2.83
N LEU A 157 -14.92 -8.68 -2.94
CA LEU A 157 -13.80 -8.03 -2.22
C LEU A 157 -13.97 -8.14 -0.70
N GLU A 158 -15.21 -8.11 -0.21
CA GLU A 158 -15.51 -8.27 1.22
C GLU A 158 -15.07 -9.64 1.73
N THR A 159 -15.45 -10.69 1.01
CA THR A 159 -15.09 -12.07 1.39
C THR A 159 -13.59 -12.28 1.31
N SER A 160 -12.94 -11.77 0.24
CA SER A 160 -11.48 -11.83 0.08
C SER A 160 -10.75 -11.13 1.23
N SER A 161 -11.17 -9.91 1.60
CA SER A 161 -10.52 -9.15 2.69
C SER A 161 -10.65 -9.86 4.04
N ARG A 162 -11.82 -10.41 4.35
CA ARG A 162 -12.03 -11.19 5.58
C ARG A 162 -11.19 -12.48 5.58
N ALA A 163 -11.11 -13.16 4.45
CA ALA A 163 -10.31 -14.38 4.31
C ALA A 163 -8.82 -14.11 4.46
N LEU A 164 -8.29 -13.00 3.89
CA LEU A 164 -6.90 -12.59 4.08
C LEU A 164 -6.57 -12.33 5.54
N ILE A 165 -7.43 -11.57 6.25
CA ILE A 165 -7.24 -11.27 7.68
C ILE A 165 -7.31 -12.55 8.51
N ALA A 166 -8.28 -13.44 8.23
CA ALA A 166 -8.40 -14.73 8.94
C ALA A 166 -7.16 -15.59 8.73
N ALA A 167 -6.70 -15.77 7.48
CA ALA A 167 -5.53 -16.54 7.15
C ALA A 167 -4.25 -16.02 7.82
N ALA A 168 -4.06 -14.69 7.88
CA ALA A 168 -2.91 -14.09 8.56
C ALA A 168 -2.98 -14.29 10.08
N ASN A 169 -4.17 -14.20 10.69
CA ASN A 169 -4.36 -14.53 12.11
C ASN A 169 -4.08 -16.01 12.40
N ASP A 170 -4.57 -16.91 11.55
CA ASP A 170 -4.34 -18.35 11.67
C ASP A 170 -2.85 -18.73 11.51
N ALA A 171 -2.11 -17.94 10.71
CA ALA A 171 -0.66 -18.06 10.55
C ALA A 171 0.14 -17.50 11.75
N GLY A 172 -0.53 -16.94 12.75
CA GLY A 172 0.09 -16.49 13.99
C GLY A 172 -0.27 -15.08 14.43
N GLY A 173 -0.75 -14.20 13.54
CA GLY A 173 -1.29 -12.88 13.87
C GLY A 173 -0.35 -12.04 14.74
N LYS A 174 0.89 -11.86 14.33
CA LYS A 174 1.94 -11.23 15.16
C LYS A 174 1.79 -9.73 15.30
N ASP A 175 1.04 -9.09 14.39
CA ASP A 175 0.84 -7.64 14.37
C ASP A 175 -0.59 -7.30 13.91
N ASN A 176 -0.94 -6.01 13.93
CA ASN A 176 -2.18 -5.49 13.42
C ASN A 176 -2.27 -5.69 11.90
N ILE A 177 -3.36 -6.28 11.44
CA ILE A 177 -3.57 -6.59 10.03
C ILE A 177 -4.57 -5.60 9.43
N SER A 178 -4.12 -4.80 8.47
CA SER A 178 -4.97 -3.88 7.70
C SER A 178 -4.97 -4.28 6.24
N VAL A 179 -6.16 -4.31 5.63
CA VAL A 179 -6.36 -4.70 4.23
C VAL A 179 -7.35 -3.76 3.56
N ILE A 180 -7.00 -3.24 2.40
CA ILE A 180 -7.90 -2.50 1.50
C ILE A 180 -7.85 -3.20 0.14
N LEU A 181 -9.01 -3.51 -0.42
CA LEU A 181 -9.14 -4.07 -1.76
C LEU A 181 -9.92 -3.13 -2.67
N ALA A 182 -9.42 -2.95 -3.89
CA ALA A 182 -10.10 -2.22 -4.94
C ALA A 182 -10.09 -3.03 -6.23
N ARG A 183 -11.24 -3.10 -6.94
CA ARG A 183 -11.36 -3.81 -8.22
C ARG A 183 -11.74 -2.84 -9.33
N ALA A 184 -11.01 -2.90 -10.43
CA ALA A 184 -11.38 -2.21 -11.66
C ALA A 184 -12.56 -2.94 -12.30
N SER A 185 -13.74 -2.31 -12.33
CA SER A 185 -14.95 -2.83 -12.94
C SER A 185 -15.39 -1.94 -14.10
N GLY A 186 -16.00 -2.52 -15.14
CA GLY A 186 -16.51 -1.78 -16.29
C GLY A 186 -18.02 -1.58 -16.22
N GLY A 187 -18.47 -0.35 -16.54
CA GLY A 187 -19.85 -0.06 -16.91
C GLY A 187 -19.83 0.74 -18.21
N ALA A 188 -20.67 0.41 -19.18
CA ALA A 188 -20.89 1.07 -20.48
C ALA A 188 -19.84 2.13 -20.90
N GLY A 189 -18.58 1.72 -21.14
CA GLY A 189 -17.53 2.56 -21.73
C GLY A 189 -16.64 3.34 -20.75
N THR A 190 -16.78 3.16 -19.46
CA THR A 190 -15.90 3.76 -18.45
C THR A 190 -15.52 2.74 -17.37
N LEU A 191 -14.27 2.80 -16.90
CA LEU A 191 -13.86 2.05 -15.71
C LEU A 191 -14.62 2.61 -14.50
N ALA A 192 -15.34 1.74 -13.79
CA ALA A 192 -15.97 2.08 -12.52
C ALA A 192 -15.22 1.39 -11.38
N TRP A 193 -15.10 2.07 -10.25
CA TRP A 193 -14.36 1.57 -9.09
C TRP A 193 -15.32 1.11 -8.02
N SER A 194 -15.15 -0.12 -7.53
CA SER A 194 -15.76 -0.57 -6.30
C SER A 194 -14.67 -0.73 -5.24
N TRP A 195 -14.82 -0.05 -4.13
CA TRP A 195 -13.94 -0.19 -2.97
C TRP A 195 -14.79 -0.53 -1.74
N TRP A 196 -14.19 -1.24 -0.79
CA TRP A 196 -14.83 -1.62 0.45
C TRP A 196 -14.11 -0.92 1.60
N PRO A 197 -14.76 0.08 2.26
CA PRO A 197 -14.30 0.59 3.54
C PRO A 197 -14.83 -0.31 4.66
N PHE A 198 -14.05 -0.51 5.70
CA PHE A 198 -14.49 -1.20 6.90
C PHE A 198 -15.83 -0.63 7.39
N LYS A 199 -16.90 -1.44 7.37
CA LYS A 199 -18.05 -1.22 8.26
C LYS A 199 -17.77 -1.98 9.54
N ARG A 200 -17.72 -1.23 10.66
CA ARG A 200 -17.68 -1.79 12.02
C ARG A 200 -18.89 -2.69 12.25
#